data_6a84092bc53e0c57a3e78a2836d47f23
#
_entry.id   6a84092bc53e0c57a3e78a2836d47f23
#
_cell.length_a   1.000
_cell.length_b   1.000
_cell.length_c   1.000
_cell.angle_alpha   90.00
_cell.angle_beta   90.00
_cell.angle_gamma   90.00
#
_symmetry.space_group_name_H-M   'P 1'
#
loop_
_entity.id
_entity.type
_entity.pdbx_description
1 polymer ?
#
loop_
_entity_poly.entity_id
_entity_poly.type
_entity_poly.pdbx_seq_one_letter_code
_entity_poly.pdbx_strand_id
1 'polypeptide(L)'
;MSNKGIGKGLAALLGNMKEEETIAEKSESTVSREIMNVDISLIDTNPYQPRKVFDKAALEELAASIKTFGIIQPLIVLRSGNRYVIIAGERRFRAARLAGLTSVPCVVRELTPREMREIALIENLQREDLNPVEAAEGIAELIKSCDLTQEEAAERIGMSRPVVTNLLRLLSLDKEVLELVRAGRLSGSHARCLVVVTDPEVQVYYANYNYWHCIFIII
;
A
#
# COMPACT_ATOMS: atom_id res chain seq x y z
N MET A 1 13.33 3.10 34.08
CA MET A 1 12.58 1.93 33.59
C MET A 1 12.38 2.03 32.09
N SER A 2 12.70 1.01 31.42
CA SER A 2 13.12 0.80 30.05
C SER A 2 12.12 1.23 28.99
N ASN A 3 12.54 2.15 28.13
CA ASN A 3 11.84 2.53 26.90
C ASN A 3 12.40 1.68 25.75
N LYS A 4 11.86 0.49 25.56
CA LYS A 4 12.23 -0.46 24.49
C LYS A 4 11.02 -0.73 23.60
N GLY A 5 10.95 -0.09 22.42
CA GLY A 5 9.91 -0.48 21.47
C GLY A 5 9.85 0.26 20.14
N ILE A 6 10.52 1.40 19.97
CA ILE A 6 10.35 2.24 18.77
C ILE A 6 11.54 2.17 17.80
N GLY A 7 12.67 1.57 18.21
CA GLY A 7 13.93 1.62 17.44
C GLY A 7 14.08 0.62 16.31
N LYS A 8 13.36 -0.51 16.30
CA LYS A 8 13.61 -1.59 15.32
C LYS A 8 12.94 -1.38 13.96
N GLY A 9 11.76 -0.76 13.91
CA GLY A 9 11.06 -0.48 12.65
C GLY A 9 11.71 0.67 11.86
N LEU A 10 12.19 1.69 12.56
CA LEU A 10 12.86 2.83 11.92
C LEU A 10 14.26 2.46 11.42
N ALA A 11 14.97 1.58 12.12
CA ALA A 11 16.27 1.07 11.69
C ALA A 11 16.19 0.16 10.44
N ALA A 12 15.10 -0.60 10.28
CA ALA A 12 14.86 -1.40 9.08
C ALA A 12 14.57 -0.53 7.86
N LEU A 13 13.80 0.57 8.03
CA LEU A 13 13.53 1.53 6.96
C LEU A 13 14.76 2.34 6.56
N LEU A 14 15.61 2.70 7.52
CA LEU A 14 16.87 3.41 7.25
C LEU A 14 17.98 2.49 6.72
N GLY A 15 17.94 1.19 7.04
CA GLY A 15 18.83 0.16 6.50
C GLY A 15 18.62 -0.03 4.99
N ASN A 16 17.37 -0.11 4.56
CA ASN A 16 17.02 -0.21 3.14
C ASN A 16 17.38 1.06 2.35
N MET A 17 17.31 2.26 2.96
CA MET A 17 17.72 3.49 2.28
C MET A 17 19.24 3.56 2.01
N LYS A 18 20.08 2.89 2.79
CA LYS A 18 21.52 2.80 2.52
C LYS A 18 21.87 1.79 1.42
N GLU A 19 21.07 0.74 1.26
CA GLU A 19 21.22 -0.20 0.14
C GLU A 19 20.69 0.38 -1.17
N GLU A 20 19.67 1.24 -1.14
CA GLU A 20 19.17 1.96 -2.32
C GLU A 20 20.18 3.01 -2.82
N GLU A 21 20.97 3.64 -1.96
CA GLU A 21 22.05 4.54 -2.39
C GLU A 21 23.20 3.78 -3.09
N THR A 22 23.48 2.53 -2.70
CA THR A 22 24.52 1.69 -3.35
C THR A 22 24.01 0.98 -4.61
N ILE A 23 22.69 0.79 -4.77
CA ILE A 23 22.07 0.24 -5.98
C ILE A 23 21.84 1.34 -7.02
N ALA A 24 21.65 2.59 -6.59
CA ALA A 24 21.51 3.76 -7.48
C ALA A 24 22.80 4.07 -8.28
N GLU A 25 23.95 3.62 -7.84
CA GLU A 25 25.22 3.74 -8.62
C GLU A 25 25.42 2.63 -9.67
N LYS A 26 24.57 1.60 -9.72
CA LYS A 26 24.74 0.44 -10.63
C LYS A 26 23.65 0.24 -11.67
N SER A 27 22.59 1.05 -11.68
CA SER A 27 21.59 1.07 -12.77
C SER A 27 21.55 2.46 -13.40
N GLU A 28 22.56 2.75 -14.21
CA GLU A 28 22.49 3.77 -15.26
C GLU A 28 21.51 3.33 -16.35
N SER A 29 20.22 3.39 -16.06
CA SER A 29 19.22 3.68 -17.07
C SER A 29 18.86 5.14 -16.91
N THR A 30 19.40 5.94 -17.79
CA THR A 30 19.20 7.38 -17.98
C THR A 30 17.73 7.71 -18.21
N VAL A 31 16.94 7.76 -17.16
CA VAL A 31 15.76 8.60 -17.13
C VAL A 31 16.26 9.96 -16.63
N SER A 32 16.44 10.89 -17.52
CA SER A 32 16.76 12.29 -17.21
C SER A 32 15.74 12.79 -16.20
N ARG A 33 16.16 12.89 -14.93
CA ARG A 33 15.37 13.49 -13.85
C ARG A 33 15.38 15.00 -14.05
N GLU A 34 14.62 15.48 -15.05
CA GLU A 34 14.49 16.91 -15.28
C GLU A 34 13.78 17.53 -14.08
N ILE A 35 14.49 18.49 -13.45
CA ILE A 35 13.89 19.37 -12.44
C ILE A 35 13.08 20.40 -13.20
N MET A 36 11.76 20.42 -13.00
CA MET A 36 10.89 21.41 -13.58
C MET A 36 10.18 22.24 -12.51
N ASN A 37 9.93 23.51 -12.79
CA ASN A 37 9.12 24.34 -11.93
C ASN A 37 7.65 24.05 -12.18
N VAL A 38 6.95 23.59 -11.13
CA VAL A 38 5.52 23.26 -11.18
C VAL A 38 4.75 24.32 -10.38
N ASP A 39 3.64 24.80 -10.95
CA ASP A 39 2.74 25.73 -10.26
C ASP A 39 2.17 25.03 -9.00
N ILE A 40 2.24 25.76 -7.87
CA ILE A 40 1.75 25.25 -6.57
C ILE A 40 0.27 24.90 -6.61
N SER A 41 -0.53 25.59 -7.43
CA SER A 41 -1.97 25.34 -7.58
C SER A 41 -2.28 23.99 -8.23
N LEU A 42 -1.32 23.42 -8.98
CA LEU A 42 -1.44 22.12 -9.65
C LEU A 42 -0.98 20.96 -8.78
N ILE A 43 -0.44 21.25 -7.57
CA ILE A 43 0.11 20.23 -6.68
C ILE A 43 -0.87 19.91 -5.56
N ASP A 44 -1.25 18.63 -5.46
CA ASP A 44 -2.09 18.09 -4.41
C ASP A 44 -1.27 17.39 -3.33
N THR A 45 -1.73 17.50 -2.08
CA THR A 45 -1.12 16.79 -0.95
C THR A 45 -1.55 15.32 -0.98
N ASN A 46 -0.64 14.41 -0.60
CA ASN A 46 -0.97 12.99 -0.51
C ASN A 46 -1.83 12.73 0.75
N PRO A 47 -3.08 12.25 0.62
CA PRO A 47 -3.96 11.96 1.75
C PRO A 47 -3.43 10.84 2.68
N TYR A 48 -2.54 9.99 2.18
CA TYR A 48 -1.94 8.85 2.90
C TYR A 48 -0.65 9.19 3.66
N GLN A 49 -0.27 10.47 3.77
CA GLN A 49 0.92 10.89 4.51
C GLN A 49 0.76 10.57 6.01
N PRO A 50 1.70 9.81 6.63
CA PRO A 50 1.60 9.39 8.03
C PRO A 50 1.75 10.56 9.02
N ARG A 51 2.33 11.69 8.60
CA ARG A 51 2.57 12.85 9.48
C ARG A 51 1.45 13.87 9.33
N LYS A 52 0.44 13.81 10.22
CA LYS A 52 -0.69 14.76 10.25
C LYS A 52 -0.42 16.03 11.10
N VAL A 53 0.50 15.96 12.05
CA VAL A 53 0.81 17.08 12.97
C VAL A 53 2.14 17.70 12.55
N PHE A 54 2.12 18.97 12.21
CA PHE A 54 3.30 19.77 11.88
C PHE A 54 3.46 20.87 12.93
N ASP A 55 4.65 20.98 13.49
CA ASP A 55 4.98 22.11 14.36
C ASP A 55 4.94 23.41 13.54
N LYS A 56 4.08 24.33 14.00
CA LYS A 56 3.80 25.59 13.31
C LYS A 56 5.02 26.50 13.30
N ALA A 57 5.75 26.59 14.43
CA ALA A 57 6.94 27.42 14.55
C ALA A 57 8.06 26.94 13.59
N ALA A 58 8.30 25.63 13.56
CA ALA A 58 9.29 25.03 12.64
C ALA A 58 8.88 25.15 11.14
N LEU A 59 7.58 25.30 10.85
CA LEU A 59 7.12 25.53 9.48
C LEU A 59 7.29 26.99 9.06
N GLU A 60 7.07 27.95 9.97
CA GLU A 60 7.28 29.38 9.75
C GLU A 60 8.78 29.72 9.55
N GLU A 61 9.66 29.09 10.34
CA GLU A 61 11.11 29.22 10.17
C GLU A 61 11.55 28.71 8.79
N LEU A 62 11.06 27.56 8.38
CA LEU A 62 11.33 26.99 7.05
C LEU A 62 10.79 27.90 5.93
N ALA A 63 9.61 28.49 6.12
CA ALA A 63 9.02 29.41 5.15
C ALA A 63 9.87 30.69 5.00
N ALA A 64 10.41 31.24 6.08
CA ALA A 64 11.34 32.37 6.05
C ALA A 64 12.62 32.02 5.29
N SER A 65 13.18 30.84 5.53
CA SER A 65 14.35 30.33 4.79
C SER A 65 14.06 30.19 3.30
N ILE A 66 12.93 29.57 2.94
CA ILE A 66 12.51 29.37 1.55
C ILE A 66 12.26 30.72 0.84
N LYS A 67 11.76 31.72 1.54
CA LYS A 67 11.55 33.04 0.98
C LYS A 67 12.87 33.72 0.60
N THR A 68 13.94 33.44 1.35
CA THR A 68 15.29 34.08 1.14
C THR A 68 16.11 33.31 0.11
N PHE A 69 16.16 31.99 0.20
CA PHE A 69 17.05 31.12 -0.57
C PHE A 69 16.35 30.24 -1.61
N GLY A 70 15.02 30.28 -1.66
CA GLY A 70 14.26 29.34 -2.48
C GLY A 70 14.27 27.91 -1.92
N ILE A 71 13.75 26.98 -2.71
CA ILE A 71 13.79 25.54 -2.41
C ILE A 71 15.06 24.94 -3.02
N ILE A 72 16.04 24.62 -2.18
CA ILE A 72 17.33 24.04 -2.61
C ILE A 72 17.15 22.58 -3.05
N GLN A 73 16.39 21.78 -2.28
CA GLN A 73 16.12 20.40 -2.61
C GLN A 73 14.72 20.26 -3.22
N PRO A 74 14.59 19.85 -4.50
CA PRO A 74 13.31 19.77 -5.18
C PRO A 74 12.32 18.83 -4.49
N LEU A 75 11.04 19.05 -4.69
CA LEU A 75 9.98 18.11 -4.30
C LEU A 75 9.99 16.93 -5.25
N ILE A 76 9.52 15.77 -4.77
CA ILE A 76 9.23 14.64 -5.64
C ILE A 76 7.72 14.55 -5.78
N VAL A 77 7.25 14.64 -7.02
CA VAL A 77 5.82 14.63 -7.35
C VAL A 77 5.54 13.57 -8.40
N LEU A 78 4.33 13.03 -8.31
CA LEU A 78 3.79 12.10 -9.28
C LEU A 78 2.84 12.84 -10.22
N ARG A 79 2.97 12.62 -11.51
CA ARG A 79 2.03 13.16 -12.48
C ARG A 79 0.72 12.35 -12.46
N SER A 80 -0.40 13.04 -12.26
CA SER A 80 -1.74 12.47 -12.28
C SER A 80 -2.62 13.30 -13.24
N GLY A 81 -2.64 12.91 -14.51
CA GLY A 81 -3.29 13.70 -15.56
C GLY A 81 -2.67 15.11 -15.72
N ASN A 82 -3.46 16.15 -15.46
CA ASN A 82 -3.02 17.55 -15.50
C ASN A 82 -2.58 18.09 -14.14
N ARG A 83 -2.52 17.28 -13.10
CA ARG A 83 -2.12 17.66 -11.74
C ARG A 83 -0.95 16.81 -11.26
N TYR A 84 -0.42 17.17 -10.10
CA TYR A 84 0.71 16.49 -9.47
C TYR A 84 0.38 16.14 -8.03
N VAL A 85 0.76 14.97 -7.56
CA VAL A 85 0.58 14.52 -6.17
C VAL A 85 1.95 14.41 -5.50
N ILE A 86 2.11 14.97 -4.30
CA ILE A 86 3.38 14.95 -3.58
C ILE A 86 3.69 13.53 -3.09
N ILE A 87 4.85 13.00 -3.49
CA ILE A 87 5.44 11.78 -2.94
C ILE A 87 6.35 12.13 -1.75
N ALA A 88 7.24 13.10 -1.92
CA ALA A 88 8.14 13.55 -0.87
C ALA A 88 8.35 15.07 -0.90
N GLY A 89 8.51 15.67 0.27
CA GLY A 89 8.72 17.11 0.42
C GLY A 89 7.52 17.91 0.95
N GLU A 90 6.52 17.26 1.55
CA GLU A 90 5.30 17.90 2.09
C GLU A 90 5.59 19.15 2.96
N ARG A 91 6.60 19.10 3.86
CA ARG A 91 6.98 20.25 4.68
C ARG A 91 7.47 21.43 3.84
N ARG A 92 8.28 21.15 2.82
CA ARG A 92 8.79 22.18 1.88
C ARG A 92 7.66 22.80 1.08
N PHE A 93 6.71 21.98 0.62
CA PHE A 93 5.52 22.45 -0.09
C PHE A 93 4.67 23.40 0.77
N ARG A 94 4.37 23.00 2.02
CA ARG A 94 3.59 23.83 2.95
C ARG A 94 4.30 25.13 3.29
N ALA A 95 5.61 25.05 3.53
CA ALA A 95 6.44 26.24 3.78
C ALA A 95 6.53 27.16 2.55
N ALA A 96 6.61 26.62 1.34
CA ALA A 96 6.57 27.37 0.09
C ALA A 96 5.25 28.13 -0.09
N ARG A 97 4.11 27.48 0.23
CA ARG A 97 2.79 28.15 0.24
C ARG A 97 2.73 29.30 1.25
N LEU A 98 3.27 29.08 2.47
CA LEU A 98 3.34 30.13 3.49
C LEU A 98 4.29 31.27 3.07
N ALA A 99 5.36 30.96 2.36
CA ALA A 99 6.29 31.95 1.81
C ALA A 99 5.71 32.74 0.61
N GLY A 100 4.54 32.32 0.08
CA GLY A 100 3.87 32.97 -1.05
C GLY A 100 4.49 32.68 -2.41
N LEU A 101 5.21 31.56 -2.57
CA LEU A 101 5.72 31.14 -3.88
C LEU A 101 4.56 30.71 -4.79
N THR A 102 4.66 31.01 -6.08
CA THR A 102 3.71 30.58 -7.13
C THR A 102 4.10 29.26 -7.76
N SER A 103 5.40 28.94 -7.79
CA SER A 103 5.91 27.68 -8.34
C SER A 103 7.04 27.12 -7.47
N VAL A 104 7.27 25.82 -7.57
CA VAL A 104 8.29 25.10 -6.82
C VAL A 104 9.06 24.12 -7.71
N PRO A 105 10.38 23.94 -7.49
CA PRO A 105 11.16 22.97 -8.23
C PRO A 105 10.74 21.54 -7.86
N CYS A 106 10.38 20.75 -8.86
CA CYS A 106 9.91 19.39 -8.71
C CYS A 106 10.70 18.42 -9.60
N VAL A 107 10.97 17.23 -9.09
CA VAL A 107 11.30 16.06 -9.88
C VAL A 107 9.99 15.33 -10.13
N VAL A 108 9.56 15.30 -11.40
CA VAL A 108 8.33 14.60 -11.77
C VAL A 108 8.62 13.13 -12.00
N ARG A 109 7.92 12.26 -11.28
CA ARG A 109 7.87 10.83 -11.56
C ARG A 109 6.60 10.51 -12.36
N GLU A 110 6.75 9.70 -13.35
CA GLU A 110 5.63 9.05 -14.04
C GLU A 110 5.51 7.63 -13.50
N LEU A 111 4.29 7.21 -13.19
CA LEU A 111 4.05 5.82 -12.85
C LEU A 111 4.12 4.97 -14.10
N THR A 112 4.84 3.88 -14.01
CA THR A 112 4.75 2.83 -15.01
C THR A 112 3.35 2.22 -15.01
N PRO A 113 2.90 1.62 -16.11
CA PRO A 113 1.60 0.91 -16.16
C PRO A 113 1.48 -0.18 -15.08
N ARG A 114 2.60 -0.78 -14.66
CA ARG A 114 2.68 -1.76 -13.58
C ARG A 114 2.39 -1.12 -12.23
N GLU A 115 3.07 -0.01 -11.90
CA GLU A 115 2.86 0.73 -10.64
C GLU A 115 1.45 1.31 -10.54
N MET A 116 0.87 1.81 -11.65
CA MET A 116 -0.52 2.27 -11.67
C MET A 116 -1.50 1.14 -11.34
N ARG A 117 -1.27 -0.05 -11.92
CA ARG A 117 -2.11 -1.22 -11.66
C ARG A 117 -1.97 -1.70 -10.21
N GLU A 118 -0.76 -1.72 -9.70
CA GLU A 118 -0.47 -2.09 -8.31
C GLU A 118 -1.20 -1.18 -7.32
N ILE A 119 -1.10 0.14 -7.50
CA ILE A 119 -1.79 1.12 -6.64
C ILE A 119 -3.31 0.92 -6.70
N ALA A 120 -3.88 0.71 -7.88
CA ALA A 120 -5.31 0.49 -8.04
C ALA A 120 -5.79 -0.81 -7.37
N LEU A 121 -5.00 -1.89 -7.45
CA LEU A 121 -5.32 -3.15 -6.77
C LEU A 121 -5.24 -3.02 -5.25
N ILE A 122 -4.21 -2.33 -4.73
CA ILE A 122 -4.06 -2.08 -3.28
C ILE A 122 -5.21 -1.20 -2.76
N GLU A 123 -5.59 -0.14 -3.49
CA GLU A 123 -6.72 0.71 -3.11
C GLU A 123 -8.01 -0.10 -3.00
N ASN A 124 -8.28 -0.93 -4.00
CA ASN A 124 -9.46 -1.79 -3.99
C ASN A 124 -9.44 -2.81 -2.82
N LEU A 125 -8.26 -3.37 -2.50
CA LEU A 125 -8.09 -4.30 -1.37
C LEU A 125 -8.23 -3.62 0.01
N GLN A 126 -8.08 -2.32 0.11
CA GLN A 126 -8.23 -1.55 1.35
C GLN A 126 -9.68 -1.11 1.63
N ARG A 127 -10.65 -1.53 0.80
CA ARG A 127 -12.06 -1.28 1.05
C ARG A 127 -12.54 -2.10 2.26
N GLU A 128 -13.35 -1.48 3.11
CA GLU A 128 -13.85 -2.11 4.35
C GLU A 128 -14.95 -3.15 4.11
N ASP A 129 -15.56 -3.14 2.91
CA ASP A 129 -16.75 -3.93 2.56
C ASP A 129 -16.44 -5.23 1.78
N LEU A 130 -15.16 -5.57 1.57
CA LEU A 130 -14.77 -6.79 0.85
C LEU A 130 -15.12 -8.05 1.62
N ASN A 131 -15.75 -9.00 0.93
CA ASN A 131 -15.90 -10.34 1.48
C ASN A 131 -14.56 -11.14 1.38
N PRO A 132 -14.39 -12.23 2.16
CA PRO A 132 -13.13 -12.99 2.19
C PRO A 132 -12.70 -13.56 0.84
N VAL A 133 -13.63 -13.87 -0.06
CA VAL A 133 -13.32 -14.42 -1.39
C VAL A 133 -12.83 -13.30 -2.31
N GLU A 134 -13.51 -12.14 -2.30
CA GLU A 134 -13.05 -10.95 -3.06
C GLU A 134 -11.67 -10.50 -2.62
N ALA A 135 -11.41 -10.48 -1.31
CA ALA A 135 -10.08 -10.16 -0.78
C ALA A 135 -9.02 -11.17 -1.27
N ALA A 136 -9.35 -12.47 -1.27
CA ALA A 136 -8.45 -13.51 -1.75
C ALA A 136 -8.16 -13.38 -3.25
N GLU A 137 -9.18 -13.10 -4.07
CA GLU A 137 -9.05 -12.89 -5.51
C GLU A 137 -8.21 -11.65 -5.82
N GLY A 138 -8.45 -10.53 -5.14
CA GLY A 138 -7.67 -9.31 -5.30
C GLY A 138 -6.20 -9.50 -4.91
N ILE A 139 -5.91 -10.24 -3.84
CA ILE A 139 -4.54 -10.58 -3.43
C ILE A 139 -3.87 -11.48 -4.49
N ALA A 140 -4.57 -12.48 -5.01
CA ALA A 140 -4.05 -13.36 -6.05
C ALA A 140 -3.73 -12.58 -7.34
N GLU A 141 -4.59 -11.63 -7.71
CA GLU A 141 -4.37 -10.74 -8.86
C GLU A 141 -3.18 -9.82 -8.63
N LEU A 142 -3.03 -9.22 -7.44
CA LEU A 142 -1.88 -8.38 -7.08
C LEU A 142 -0.57 -9.16 -7.22
N ILE A 143 -0.50 -10.36 -6.63
CA ILE A 143 0.68 -11.25 -6.72
C ILE A 143 1.01 -11.55 -8.18
N LYS A 144 0.03 -11.95 -8.98
CA LYS A 144 0.22 -12.33 -10.38
C LYS A 144 0.60 -11.14 -11.27
N SER A 145 -0.09 -10.00 -11.12
CA SER A 145 0.10 -8.82 -11.97
C SER A 145 1.38 -8.06 -11.69
N CYS A 146 1.85 -8.12 -10.44
CA CYS A 146 3.04 -7.41 -9.99
C CYS A 146 4.23 -8.34 -9.73
N ASP A 147 4.11 -9.65 -10.04
CA ASP A 147 5.16 -10.66 -9.86
C ASP A 147 5.74 -10.63 -8.44
N LEU A 148 4.84 -10.66 -7.44
CA LEU A 148 5.18 -10.58 -6.03
C LEU A 148 5.16 -11.96 -5.38
N THR A 149 5.96 -12.11 -4.33
CA THR A 149 5.79 -13.18 -3.36
C THR A 149 4.61 -12.88 -2.42
N GLN A 150 4.09 -13.90 -1.72
CA GLN A 150 3.04 -13.70 -0.71
C GLN A 150 3.50 -12.80 0.44
N GLU A 151 4.78 -12.78 0.75
CA GLU A 151 5.38 -11.97 1.79
C GLU A 151 5.41 -10.48 1.38
N GLU A 152 5.89 -10.18 0.17
CA GLU A 152 5.88 -8.83 -0.39
C GLU A 152 4.45 -8.29 -0.56
N ALA A 153 3.50 -9.11 -1.02
CA ALA A 153 2.11 -8.71 -1.12
C ALA A 153 1.53 -8.38 0.26
N ALA A 154 1.80 -9.21 1.28
CA ALA A 154 1.35 -8.98 2.65
C ALA A 154 1.88 -7.64 3.20
N GLU A 155 3.16 -7.35 3.00
CA GLU A 155 3.78 -6.08 3.41
C GLU A 155 3.12 -4.87 2.75
N ARG A 156 2.87 -4.93 1.42
CA ARG A 156 2.29 -3.83 0.65
C ARG A 156 0.86 -3.51 1.01
N ILE A 157 0.05 -4.53 1.35
CA ILE A 157 -1.35 -4.35 1.77
C ILE A 157 -1.51 -4.12 3.29
N GLY A 158 -0.41 -4.21 4.06
CA GLY A 158 -0.43 -4.02 5.51
C GLY A 158 -1.02 -5.19 6.29
N MET A 159 -1.01 -6.40 5.72
CA MET A 159 -1.47 -7.64 6.35
C MET A 159 -0.30 -8.53 6.78
N SER A 160 -0.54 -9.46 7.72
CA SER A 160 0.47 -10.48 8.01
C SER A 160 0.47 -11.60 6.96
N ARG A 161 1.65 -12.15 6.65
CA ARG A 161 1.79 -13.29 5.71
C ARG A 161 0.84 -14.46 5.99
N PRO A 162 0.64 -14.90 7.26
CA PRO A 162 -0.34 -15.96 7.56
C PRO A 162 -1.77 -15.61 7.16
N VAL A 163 -2.18 -14.34 7.29
CA VAL A 163 -3.51 -13.89 6.85
C VAL A 163 -3.64 -14.00 5.34
N VAL A 164 -2.65 -13.51 4.58
CA VAL A 164 -2.59 -13.62 3.12
C VAL A 164 -2.64 -15.07 2.67
N THR A 165 -1.81 -15.95 3.26
CA THR A 165 -1.81 -17.38 2.95
C THR A 165 -3.17 -18.02 3.21
N ASN A 166 -3.82 -17.69 4.33
CA ASN A 166 -5.13 -18.23 4.67
C ASN A 166 -6.23 -17.75 3.72
N LEU A 167 -6.18 -16.50 3.27
CA LEU A 167 -7.13 -15.99 2.27
C LEU A 167 -6.91 -16.68 0.93
N LEU A 168 -5.69 -16.78 0.44
CA LEU A 168 -5.38 -17.46 -0.82
C LEU A 168 -5.82 -18.93 -0.84
N ARG A 169 -5.71 -19.63 0.30
CA ARG A 169 -6.18 -21.02 0.41
C ARG A 169 -7.67 -21.17 0.21
N LEU A 170 -8.49 -20.13 0.46
CA LEU A 170 -9.93 -20.19 0.18
C LEU A 170 -10.20 -20.42 -1.30
N LEU A 171 -9.34 -19.92 -2.20
CA LEU A 171 -9.52 -20.09 -3.64
C LEU A 171 -9.38 -21.56 -4.13
N SER A 172 -8.92 -22.46 -3.26
CA SER A 172 -8.88 -23.90 -3.55
C SER A 172 -10.19 -24.63 -3.25
N LEU A 173 -11.18 -23.93 -2.68
CA LEU A 173 -12.49 -24.49 -2.40
C LEU A 173 -13.33 -24.64 -3.69
N ASP A 174 -14.30 -25.54 -3.65
CA ASP A 174 -15.27 -25.68 -4.74
C ASP A 174 -16.03 -24.38 -4.98
N LYS A 175 -16.44 -24.17 -6.23
CA LYS A 175 -17.13 -22.94 -6.66
C LYS A 175 -18.43 -22.69 -5.90
N GLU A 176 -19.18 -23.74 -5.61
CA GLU A 176 -20.44 -23.64 -4.86
C GLU A 176 -20.18 -23.17 -3.43
N VAL A 177 -19.11 -23.69 -2.79
CA VAL A 177 -18.68 -23.24 -1.45
C VAL A 177 -18.24 -21.76 -1.48
N LEU A 178 -17.49 -21.34 -2.50
CA LEU A 178 -17.09 -19.94 -2.66
C LEU A 178 -18.29 -19.01 -2.82
N GLU A 179 -19.33 -19.43 -3.56
CA GLU A 179 -20.58 -18.65 -3.69
C GLU A 179 -21.33 -18.52 -2.35
N LEU A 180 -21.32 -19.54 -1.51
CA LEU A 180 -21.89 -19.46 -0.15
C LEU A 180 -21.14 -18.44 0.72
N VAL A 181 -19.80 -18.33 0.57
CA VAL A 181 -19.01 -17.33 1.28
C VAL A 181 -19.29 -15.93 0.72
N ARG A 182 -19.36 -15.76 -0.61
CA ARG A 182 -19.70 -14.48 -1.24
C ARG A 182 -21.07 -13.97 -0.81
N ALA A 183 -22.04 -14.86 -0.71
CA ALA A 183 -23.39 -14.55 -0.25
C ALA A 183 -23.50 -14.30 1.27
N GLY A 184 -22.40 -14.41 2.02
CA GLY A 184 -22.39 -14.27 3.49
C GLY A 184 -23.10 -15.42 4.23
N ARG A 185 -23.50 -16.48 3.52
CA ARG A 185 -24.14 -17.66 4.11
C ARG A 185 -23.16 -18.57 4.83
N LEU A 186 -21.88 -18.51 4.44
CA LEU A 186 -20.78 -19.21 5.06
C LEU A 186 -19.69 -18.20 5.46
N SER A 187 -19.25 -18.20 6.74
CA SER A 187 -18.17 -17.29 7.15
C SER A 187 -16.82 -17.77 6.62
N GLY A 188 -15.89 -16.83 6.41
CA GLY A 188 -14.52 -17.15 5.99
C GLY A 188 -13.78 -18.06 6.97
N SER A 189 -14.12 -18.02 8.27
CA SER A 189 -13.54 -18.92 9.29
C SER A 189 -14.00 -20.35 9.08
N HIS A 190 -15.27 -20.56 8.80
CA HIS A 190 -15.82 -21.86 8.49
C HIS A 190 -15.30 -22.39 7.14
N ALA A 191 -15.27 -21.57 6.11
CA ALA A 191 -14.72 -21.95 4.81
C ALA A 191 -13.26 -22.44 4.92
N ARG A 192 -12.42 -21.82 5.78
CA ARG A 192 -11.05 -22.29 6.02
C ARG A 192 -10.97 -23.72 6.55
N CYS A 193 -11.92 -24.16 7.36
CA CYS A 193 -11.94 -25.54 7.84
C CYS A 193 -12.19 -26.55 6.71
N LEU A 194 -12.92 -26.13 5.66
CA LEU A 194 -13.20 -26.99 4.51
C LEU A 194 -12.02 -27.13 3.53
N VAL A 195 -11.03 -26.25 3.61
CA VAL A 195 -9.83 -26.31 2.74
C VAL A 195 -9.04 -27.62 2.91
N VAL A 196 -9.13 -28.29 4.06
CA VAL A 196 -8.47 -29.58 4.31
C VAL A 196 -9.22 -30.77 3.69
N VAL A 197 -10.47 -30.58 3.30
CA VAL A 197 -11.29 -31.59 2.62
C VAL A 197 -10.94 -31.52 1.13
N THR A 198 -10.40 -32.60 0.59
CA THR A 198 -9.95 -32.64 -0.82
C THR A 198 -11.05 -33.00 -1.81
N ASP A 199 -12.14 -33.63 -1.34
CA ASP A 199 -13.26 -34.04 -2.15
C ASP A 199 -14.28 -32.89 -2.29
N PRO A 200 -14.51 -32.35 -3.52
CA PRO A 200 -15.45 -31.26 -3.75
C PRO A 200 -16.88 -31.54 -3.32
N GLU A 201 -17.38 -32.77 -3.54
CA GLU A 201 -18.77 -33.16 -3.17
C GLU A 201 -18.90 -33.10 -1.65
N VAL A 202 -17.89 -33.56 -0.93
CA VAL A 202 -17.87 -33.57 0.54
C VAL A 202 -17.74 -32.12 1.06
N GLN A 203 -16.95 -31.23 0.38
CA GLN A 203 -16.91 -29.84 0.72
C GLN A 203 -18.28 -29.16 0.62
N VAL A 204 -18.96 -29.34 -0.50
CA VAL A 204 -20.30 -28.79 -0.76
C VAL A 204 -21.33 -29.36 0.25
N TYR A 205 -21.28 -30.67 0.53
CA TYR A 205 -22.12 -31.28 1.53
C TYR A 205 -22.00 -30.60 2.89
N TYR A 206 -20.77 -30.46 3.42
CA TYR A 206 -20.55 -29.82 4.71
C TYR A 206 -20.83 -28.30 4.69
N ALA A 207 -20.64 -27.63 3.58
CA ALA A 207 -20.95 -26.22 3.44
C ALA A 207 -22.44 -25.91 3.50
N ASN A 208 -23.30 -26.79 2.93
CA ASN A 208 -24.75 -26.64 2.88
C ASN A 208 -25.44 -27.08 4.17
N TYR A 209 -24.92 -28.11 4.83
CA TYR A 209 -25.47 -28.58 6.09
C TYR A 209 -24.79 -27.82 7.23
N ASN A 210 -25.52 -26.97 7.94
CA ASN A 210 -25.08 -26.16 9.10
C ASN A 210 -24.56 -27.03 10.30
N TYR A 211 -23.78 -28.08 10.06
CA TYR A 211 -23.18 -28.96 11.07
C TYR A 211 -21.90 -28.32 11.70
N TRP A 212 -21.87 -27.00 11.89
CA TRP A 212 -20.74 -26.29 12.50
C TRP A 212 -20.45 -26.74 13.93
N HIS A 213 -21.38 -27.38 14.61
CA HIS A 213 -21.16 -27.93 15.94
C HIS A 213 -20.35 -29.26 15.94
N CYS A 214 -20.21 -29.96 14.80
CA CYS A 214 -19.50 -31.23 14.73
C CYS A 214 -18.03 -31.11 14.26
N ILE A 215 -17.62 -30.03 13.57
CA ILE A 215 -16.24 -29.90 13.05
C ILE A 215 -15.22 -29.62 14.18
N PHE A 216 -15.65 -29.09 15.34
CA PHE A 216 -14.81 -28.96 16.52
C PHE A 216 -14.37 -30.29 17.17
N ILE A 217 -14.89 -31.43 16.72
CA ILE A 217 -14.61 -32.76 17.31
C ILE A 217 -13.57 -33.54 16.47
N ILE A 218 -13.20 -33.08 15.26
CA ILE A 218 -12.34 -33.85 14.33
C ILE A 218 -10.93 -33.20 14.19
N ILE A 219 -10.64 -32.06 14.84
CA ILE A 219 -9.32 -31.46 14.98
C ILE A 219 -8.91 -31.50 16.44
#